data_7e6a1da62b2fe94edd444dd51c6b975f
#
_entry.id   7e6a1da62b2fe94edd444dd51c6b975f
#
_cell.length_a   1.000
_cell.length_b   1.000
_cell.length_c   1.000
_cell.angle_alpha   90.00
_cell.angle_beta   90.00
_cell.angle_gamma   90.00
#
_symmetry.space_group_name_H-M   'P 1'
#
loop_
_entity.id
_entity.type
_entity.pdbx_description
1 polymer ?
#
loop_
_entity_poly.entity_id
_entity_poly.type
_entity_poly.pdbx_seq_one_letter_code
_entity_poly.pdbx_strand_id
1 'polypeptide(L)'
;MHKYKYSFFTLHFSLFTLLTGLLASCIDYDDASRLVNVKVQLNAPAEYLPGTPVGEQVITITKTGTKTGTGTSTGTGTSTGTGTMTGTTDASGIAVFEGCMPDVYDISTSWELTGAEYLAATGKPGSANGYMVTASISEQPVTEAQEQTPIMLQAVIAPKPALIISKIYCAGSRDANNKTYIPGKYIELFNQSDEPMDISGLYIGLLESSSPQVYSLAQLNEVYNGEKVVVKQVFQIPADEPFLLPARSTVLLVNSATDHSDVSEHEYDLRGADFEAKSTDSRHENNEAVKALTLAFSTFSAPLTYMNLMQGGPCGIIIFNTDEDITTWEKTYGYGKTTGTLSYLLVPKSIIRDGVDFLKKNNTSGGADISTKRLYQDIDAGYINISSASGYTGEVVYRRTAGTTADGGKILMDTNNSSNDFKVSTTIKPREYDEE
;
A
#
# COMPACT_ATOMS: atom_id res chain seq x y z
N MET A 1 80.92 0.09 27.85
CA MET A 1 79.94 0.49 26.83
C MET A 1 78.59 -0.26 27.07
N HIS A 2 77.83 0.19 28.07
CA HIS A 2 76.47 -0.37 28.27
C HIS A 2 75.69 0.52 29.23
N LYS A 3 75.23 1.68 28.79
CA LYS A 3 74.32 2.51 29.61
C LYS A 3 73.67 3.54 28.66
N TYR A 4 72.66 3.18 27.87
CA TYR A 4 71.73 4.14 27.27
C TYR A 4 70.68 3.37 26.42
N LYS A 5 69.90 2.47 27.04
CA LYS A 5 68.74 1.83 26.32
C LYS A 5 67.43 1.79 27.09
N TYR A 6 67.34 2.39 28.27
CA TYR A 6 66.12 2.31 29.09
C TYR A 6 65.34 3.62 29.23
N SER A 7 65.83 4.74 28.67
CA SER A 7 65.14 6.02 28.83
C SER A 7 64.11 6.33 27.75
N PHE A 8 64.12 5.62 26.64
CA PHE A 8 63.21 5.93 25.53
C PHE A 8 61.88 5.18 25.61
N PHE A 9 61.81 4.11 26.33
CA PHE A 9 60.59 3.28 26.44
C PHE A 9 59.62 3.78 27.49
N THR A 10 60.10 4.45 28.56
CA THR A 10 59.25 4.96 29.64
C THR A 10 58.56 6.29 29.26
N LEU A 11 59.15 7.08 28.36
CA LEU A 11 58.54 8.34 27.92
C LEU A 11 57.41 8.12 26.92
N HIS A 12 57.48 7.04 26.11
CA HIS A 12 56.42 6.69 25.16
C HIS A 12 55.20 6.02 25.83
N PHE A 13 55.41 5.31 26.94
CA PHE A 13 54.31 4.66 27.63
C PHE A 13 53.49 5.63 28.47
N SER A 14 54.14 6.68 29.06
CA SER A 14 53.40 7.73 29.75
C SER A 14 52.65 8.69 28.83
N LEU A 15 53.14 8.89 27.61
CA LEU A 15 52.43 9.72 26.61
C LEU A 15 51.23 8.97 25.97
N PHE A 16 51.33 7.64 25.84
CA PHE A 16 50.25 6.82 25.33
C PHE A 16 49.13 6.61 26.37
N THR A 17 49.43 6.49 27.63
CA THR A 17 48.44 6.42 28.72
C THR A 17 47.77 7.78 28.97
N LEU A 18 48.46 8.91 28.71
CA LEU A 18 47.83 10.23 28.81
C LEU A 18 46.91 10.53 27.62
N LEU A 19 47.23 10.01 26.41
CA LEU A 19 46.40 10.21 25.21
C LEU A 19 45.15 9.29 25.21
N THR A 20 45.23 8.10 25.81
CA THR A 20 44.06 7.22 26.00
C THR A 20 43.14 7.67 27.13
N GLY A 21 43.65 8.40 28.13
CA GLY A 21 42.82 9.03 29.18
C GLY A 21 42.03 10.24 28.70
N LEU A 22 42.44 10.90 27.60
CA LEU A 22 41.72 12.05 27.02
C LEU A 22 40.66 11.63 26.00
N LEU A 23 40.62 10.37 25.56
CA LEU A 23 39.58 9.85 24.66
C LEU A 23 38.45 9.11 25.40
N ALA A 24 38.56 8.96 26.73
CA ALA A 24 37.53 8.34 27.57
C ALA A 24 36.66 9.35 28.32
N SER A 25 36.81 10.65 28.03
CA SER A 25 36.01 11.72 28.61
C SER A 25 35.12 12.30 27.55
N CYS A 26 33.79 12.14 27.74
CA CYS A 26 32.68 12.63 26.97
C CYS A 26 32.18 11.66 25.86
N ILE A 27 31.79 10.45 26.26
CA ILE A 27 30.51 9.96 25.79
C ILE A 27 29.52 10.35 26.89
N ASP A 28 28.96 11.53 26.78
CA ASP A 28 27.84 11.94 27.59
C ASP A 28 26.64 11.09 27.10
N TYR A 29 26.28 10.09 27.92
CA TYR A 29 25.12 9.22 27.72
C TYR A 29 23.82 9.95 28.13
N ASP A 30 23.83 11.28 28.12
CA ASP A 30 22.71 12.14 28.48
C ASP A 30 22.10 12.83 27.24
N ASP A 31 22.20 12.19 26.07
CA ASP A 31 21.35 12.52 24.91
C ASP A 31 20.00 11.79 25.08
N ALA A 32 19.26 12.16 26.09
CA ALA A 32 17.80 12.06 26.01
C ALA A 32 17.39 12.88 24.78
N SER A 33 17.02 12.21 23.69
CA SER A 33 16.68 12.84 22.41
C SER A 33 15.76 14.01 22.69
N ARG A 34 16.24 15.25 22.43
CA ARG A 34 15.45 16.46 22.67
C ARG A 34 14.17 16.36 21.86
N LEU A 35 13.02 16.51 22.52
CA LEU A 35 11.74 16.57 21.85
C LEU A 35 11.70 17.82 20.94
N VAL A 36 11.14 17.67 19.77
CA VAL A 36 11.06 18.72 18.74
C VAL A 36 9.59 19.10 18.46
N ASN A 37 9.36 20.35 18.11
CA ASN A 37 8.06 20.81 17.66
C ASN A 37 8.04 20.83 16.14
N VAL A 38 7.12 20.06 15.54
CA VAL A 38 7.04 19.86 14.11
C VAL A 38 5.85 20.62 13.53
N LYS A 39 6.06 21.33 12.43
CA LYS A 39 4.99 21.94 11.64
C LYS A 39 4.79 21.13 10.36
N VAL A 40 3.53 20.84 10.07
CA VAL A 40 3.12 20.22 8.81
C VAL A 40 2.26 21.21 8.05
N GLN A 41 2.69 21.59 6.85
CA GLN A 41 1.96 22.45 5.93
C GLN A 41 1.20 21.59 4.94
N LEU A 42 -0.12 21.57 5.04
CA LEU A 42 -1.00 20.94 4.07
C LEU A 42 -1.23 21.87 2.88
N ASN A 43 -0.90 21.41 1.70
CA ASN A 43 -1.17 22.09 0.44
C ASN A 43 -2.45 21.53 -0.21
N ALA A 44 -3.28 22.42 -0.72
CA ALA A 44 -4.49 22.06 -1.45
C ALA A 44 -4.21 21.21 -2.68
N PRO A 45 -5.15 20.34 -3.10
CA PRO A 45 -5.10 19.69 -4.42
C PRO A 45 -4.92 20.70 -5.55
N ALA A 46 -4.20 20.31 -6.60
CA ALA A 46 -3.96 21.18 -7.76
C ALA A 46 -5.26 21.61 -8.48
N GLU A 47 -6.32 20.81 -8.34
CA GLU A 47 -7.63 21.04 -8.94
C GLU A 47 -8.44 22.12 -8.23
N TYR A 48 -8.07 22.48 -6.99
CA TYR A 48 -8.81 23.48 -6.23
C TYR A 48 -8.67 24.88 -6.85
N LEU A 49 -9.75 25.61 -6.80
CA LEU A 49 -9.75 27.04 -7.15
C LEU A 49 -8.82 27.82 -6.20
N PRO A 50 -8.13 28.85 -6.70
CA PRO A 50 -7.29 29.68 -5.85
C PRO A 50 -8.04 30.25 -4.64
N GLY A 51 -7.48 30.06 -3.45
CA GLY A 51 -8.07 30.52 -2.20
C GLY A 51 -9.07 29.56 -1.54
N THR A 52 -9.32 28.37 -2.11
CA THR A 52 -10.09 27.34 -1.42
C THR A 52 -9.33 26.86 -0.18
N PRO A 53 -9.92 26.95 1.03
CA PRO A 53 -9.22 26.64 2.27
C PRO A 53 -8.98 25.14 2.43
N VAL A 54 -7.90 24.80 3.14
CA VAL A 54 -7.57 23.44 3.63
C VAL A 54 -7.39 23.43 5.15
N GLY A 55 -8.08 24.36 5.82
CA GLY A 55 -8.14 24.41 7.28
C GLY A 55 -9.05 23.34 7.87
N GLU A 56 -8.92 23.14 9.20
CA GLU A 56 -9.73 22.19 9.98
C GLU A 56 -9.55 20.71 9.60
N GLN A 57 -8.49 20.38 8.84
CA GLN A 57 -8.17 18.99 8.49
C GLN A 57 -7.33 18.35 9.59
N VAL A 58 -7.68 17.13 9.97
CA VAL A 58 -6.93 16.35 10.97
C VAL A 58 -5.76 15.67 10.29
N ILE A 59 -4.54 16.06 10.67
CA ILE A 59 -3.32 15.36 10.24
C ILE A 59 -2.92 14.37 11.32
N THR A 60 -2.57 13.16 10.92
CA THR A 60 -2.04 12.11 11.79
C THR A 60 -0.58 11.90 11.48
N ILE A 61 0.27 11.86 12.51
CA ILE A 61 1.65 11.39 12.41
C ILE A 61 1.81 10.12 13.23
N THR A 62 2.38 9.08 12.63
CA THR A 62 2.57 7.78 13.28
C THR A 62 4.02 7.35 13.12
N LYS A 63 4.67 6.97 14.22
CA LYS A 63 6.03 6.47 14.19
C LYS A 63 6.10 5.19 13.34
N THR A 64 6.99 5.16 12.34
CA THR A 64 7.15 4.04 11.42
C THR A 64 7.59 2.78 12.18
N GLY A 65 6.99 1.63 11.84
CA GLY A 65 7.28 0.35 12.50
C GLY A 65 6.51 0.10 13.81
N THR A 66 5.71 1.06 14.29
CA THR A 66 4.76 0.82 15.38
C THR A 66 3.51 0.12 14.82
N LYS A 67 3.26 -1.13 15.24
CA LYS A 67 1.97 -1.76 14.95
C LYS A 67 0.87 -0.92 15.60
N THR A 68 -0.11 -0.49 14.83
CA THR A 68 -1.31 0.22 15.30
C THR A 68 -2.05 -0.63 16.33
N GLY A 69 -1.73 -0.44 17.60
CA GLY A 69 -2.58 -0.82 18.72
C GLY A 69 -3.55 0.35 18.94
N THR A 70 -4.84 0.07 19.00
CA THR A 70 -5.91 1.01 19.26
C THR A 70 -5.66 1.83 20.53
N GLY A 71 -5.29 3.09 20.35
CA GLY A 71 -5.12 4.05 21.44
C GLY A 71 -5.08 5.46 20.84
N THR A 72 -6.25 6.06 20.63
CA THR A 72 -6.42 7.46 20.23
C THR A 72 -6.15 8.36 21.43
N SER A 73 -5.10 9.18 21.38
CA SER A 73 -5.01 10.35 22.25
C SER A 73 -5.43 11.58 21.44
N THR A 74 -6.65 12.06 21.69
CA THR A 74 -7.13 13.37 21.25
C THR A 74 -6.69 14.41 22.27
N GLY A 75 -5.82 15.31 21.92
CA GLY A 75 -5.49 16.45 22.77
C GLY A 75 -4.12 17.02 22.47
N THR A 76 -3.98 18.32 22.61
CA THR A 76 -2.72 19.05 22.61
C THR A 76 -1.63 18.26 23.37
N GLY A 77 -0.80 17.61 22.64
CA GLY A 77 0.55 17.21 22.83
C GLY A 77 1.06 16.68 24.15
N THR A 78 0.64 15.50 24.59
CA THR A 78 1.52 14.69 25.46
C THR A 78 1.53 13.25 24.94
N SER A 79 2.68 12.85 24.40
CA SER A 79 2.96 11.48 23.94
C SER A 79 2.89 10.52 25.13
N THR A 80 1.86 9.71 25.18
CA THR A 80 1.82 8.52 26.02
C THR A 80 1.68 7.28 25.15
N GLY A 81 2.80 6.68 24.81
CA GLY A 81 2.91 5.23 24.59
C GLY A 81 2.48 4.63 23.24
N THR A 82 1.80 5.32 22.32
CA THR A 82 1.31 4.68 21.08
C THR A 82 2.04 5.10 19.80
N GLY A 83 2.95 6.03 19.84
CA GLY A 83 3.69 6.49 18.66
C GLY A 83 2.85 7.24 17.60
N THR A 84 1.58 7.54 17.88
CA THR A 84 0.68 8.28 16.98
C THR A 84 0.24 9.57 17.65
N MET A 85 0.29 10.68 16.90
CA MET A 85 -0.21 12.01 17.30
C MET A 85 -1.13 12.56 16.23
N THR A 86 -2.10 13.39 16.63
CA THR A 86 -2.99 14.10 15.70
C THR A 86 -2.91 15.60 15.93
N GLY A 87 -3.02 16.38 14.88
CA GLY A 87 -3.07 17.84 14.91
C GLY A 87 -4.04 18.34 13.85
N THR A 88 -4.72 19.45 14.13
CA THR A 88 -5.68 20.05 13.19
C THR A 88 -5.05 21.25 12.50
N THR A 89 -5.24 21.37 11.18
CA THR A 89 -4.74 22.52 10.42
C THR A 89 -5.50 23.79 10.75
N ASP A 90 -4.77 24.89 10.86
CA ASP A 90 -5.34 26.24 10.93
C ASP A 90 -5.85 26.72 9.55
N ALA A 91 -6.34 27.94 9.48
CA ALA A 91 -6.84 28.55 8.24
C ALA A 91 -5.77 28.67 7.13
N SER A 92 -4.48 28.60 7.49
CA SER A 92 -3.35 28.61 6.56
C SER A 92 -2.95 27.20 6.12
N GLY A 93 -3.61 26.16 6.63
CA GLY A 93 -3.28 24.76 6.38
C GLY A 93 -2.10 24.23 7.21
N ILE A 94 -1.75 24.87 8.33
CA ILE A 94 -0.64 24.45 9.20
C ILE A 94 -1.18 23.71 10.42
N ALA A 95 -0.67 22.48 10.64
CA ALA A 95 -0.82 21.75 11.91
C ALA A 95 0.51 21.76 12.68
N VAL A 96 0.44 21.89 14.00
CA VAL A 96 1.59 21.89 14.91
C VAL A 96 1.55 20.66 15.81
N PHE A 97 2.66 19.95 15.89
CA PHE A 97 2.86 18.80 16.75
C PHE A 97 3.96 19.13 17.76
N GLU A 98 3.60 19.20 19.03
CA GLU A 98 4.53 19.53 20.09
C GLU A 98 5.13 18.26 20.73
N GLY A 99 6.41 18.31 21.05
CA GLY A 99 7.06 17.23 21.78
C GLY A 99 7.22 15.92 21.01
N CYS A 100 7.44 15.98 19.70
CA CYS A 100 7.77 14.81 18.90
C CYS A 100 9.17 14.28 19.24
N MET A 101 9.34 12.98 19.41
CA MET A 101 10.66 12.38 19.47
C MET A 101 11.29 12.41 18.06
N PRO A 102 12.58 12.77 17.92
CA PRO A 102 13.30 12.57 16.68
C PRO A 102 13.25 11.10 16.26
N ASP A 103 12.64 10.81 15.11
CA ASP A 103 12.46 9.46 14.56
C ASP A 103 11.91 9.55 13.11
N VAL A 104 11.50 8.43 12.55
CA VAL A 104 10.86 8.33 11.24
C VAL A 104 9.36 8.14 11.41
N TYR A 105 8.56 8.94 10.69
CA TYR A 105 7.11 8.97 10.82
C TYR A 105 6.41 8.83 9.47
N ASP A 106 5.27 8.15 9.47
CA ASP A 106 4.27 8.25 8.42
C ASP A 106 3.30 9.37 8.76
N ILE A 107 3.06 10.28 7.82
CA ILE A 107 2.23 11.46 8.00
C ILE A 107 1.09 11.40 6.98
N SER A 108 -0.15 11.50 7.42
CA SER A 108 -1.31 11.42 6.52
C SER A 108 -2.50 12.23 7.00
N THR A 109 -3.35 12.59 6.04
CA THR A 109 -4.68 13.12 6.24
C THR A 109 -5.59 12.69 5.12
N SER A 110 -6.89 12.56 5.39
CA SER A 110 -7.91 12.34 4.36
C SER A 110 -9.25 12.90 4.79
N TRP A 111 -10.04 13.37 3.81
CA TRP A 111 -11.41 13.82 4.02
C TRP A 111 -12.24 13.61 2.76
N GLU A 112 -13.56 13.49 2.96
CA GLU A 112 -14.49 13.30 1.86
C GLU A 112 -15.04 14.64 1.35
N LEU A 113 -15.35 14.68 0.06
CA LEU A 113 -16.14 15.73 -0.56
C LEU A 113 -17.35 15.12 -1.25
N THR A 114 -18.51 15.68 -0.99
CA THR A 114 -19.69 15.44 -1.81
C THR A 114 -19.51 16.04 -3.21
N GLY A 115 -20.32 15.63 -4.19
CA GLY A 115 -20.28 16.24 -5.52
C GLY A 115 -20.51 17.76 -5.49
N ALA A 116 -21.31 18.29 -4.55
CA ALA A 116 -21.54 19.72 -4.38
C ALA A 116 -20.31 20.44 -3.83
N GLU A 117 -19.64 19.87 -2.83
CA GLU A 117 -18.41 20.43 -2.26
C GLU A 117 -17.26 20.37 -3.27
N TYR A 118 -17.17 19.29 -4.08
CA TYR A 118 -16.22 19.21 -5.17
C TYR A 118 -16.45 20.31 -6.21
N LEU A 119 -17.72 20.54 -6.62
CA LEU A 119 -18.05 21.64 -7.52
C LEU A 119 -17.65 23.00 -6.94
N ALA A 120 -17.92 23.22 -5.66
CA ALA A 120 -17.55 24.46 -4.98
C ALA A 120 -16.03 24.65 -4.90
N ALA A 121 -15.28 23.57 -4.63
CA ALA A 121 -13.84 23.63 -4.49
C ALA A 121 -13.08 23.73 -5.83
N THR A 122 -13.60 23.13 -6.92
CA THR A 122 -12.89 22.98 -8.19
C THR A 122 -13.52 23.71 -9.38
N GLY A 123 -14.80 24.12 -9.26
CA GLY A 123 -15.59 24.63 -10.37
C GLY A 123 -16.02 23.57 -11.42
N LYS A 124 -15.78 22.28 -11.17
CA LYS A 124 -16.09 21.18 -12.06
C LYS A 124 -17.28 20.36 -11.55
N PRO A 125 -18.11 19.77 -12.44
CA PRO A 125 -19.20 18.88 -12.03
C PRO A 125 -18.67 17.70 -11.22
N GLY A 126 -19.32 17.39 -10.10
CA GLY A 126 -18.94 16.32 -9.22
C GLY A 126 -19.63 14.98 -9.52
N SER A 127 -18.99 13.88 -9.10
CA SER A 127 -19.55 12.52 -9.09
C SER A 127 -20.60 12.38 -7.99
N ALA A 128 -21.62 11.57 -8.23
CA ALA A 128 -22.63 11.22 -7.23
C ALA A 128 -22.02 10.46 -6.02
N ASN A 129 -20.97 9.66 -6.25
CA ASN A 129 -20.28 8.90 -5.19
C ASN A 129 -19.37 9.80 -4.34
N GLY A 130 -19.16 11.06 -4.72
CA GLY A 130 -18.24 11.97 -4.06
C GLY A 130 -16.76 11.69 -4.39
N TYR A 131 -15.90 12.30 -3.60
CA TYR A 131 -14.45 12.25 -3.78
C TYR A 131 -13.76 12.05 -2.43
N MET A 132 -12.58 11.44 -2.49
CA MET A 132 -11.64 11.41 -1.38
C MET A 132 -10.49 12.38 -1.68
N VAL A 133 -10.19 13.26 -0.75
CA VAL A 133 -8.97 14.07 -0.75
C VAL A 133 -8.01 13.42 0.23
N THR A 134 -6.79 13.17 -0.22
CA THR A 134 -5.78 12.46 0.57
C THR A 134 -4.43 13.10 0.41
N ALA A 135 -3.66 13.14 1.50
CA ALA A 135 -2.25 13.51 1.48
C ALA A 135 -1.47 12.56 2.39
N SER A 136 -0.32 12.07 1.93
CA SER A 136 0.50 11.13 2.68
C SER A 136 1.98 11.29 2.36
N ILE A 137 2.83 11.15 3.38
CA ILE A 137 4.28 10.98 3.26
C ILE A 137 4.64 9.79 4.14
N SER A 138 5.32 8.80 3.56
CA SER A 138 5.82 7.65 4.29
C SER A 138 7.29 7.83 4.63
N GLU A 139 7.68 7.29 5.80
CA GLU A 139 9.08 7.29 6.29
C GLU A 139 9.72 8.69 6.30
N GLN A 140 8.97 9.72 6.72
CA GLN A 140 9.48 11.09 6.88
C GLN A 140 10.40 11.18 8.11
N PRO A 141 11.70 11.47 7.95
CA PRO A 141 12.56 11.75 9.09
C PRO A 141 12.11 13.05 9.79
N VAL A 142 11.98 12.98 11.11
CA VAL A 142 11.74 14.13 11.99
C VAL A 142 12.97 14.32 12.85
N THR A 143 13.59 15.47 12.73
CA THR A 143 14.81 15.87 13.45
C THR A 143 14.65 17.32 13.92
N GLU A 144 15.64 17.88 14.59
CA GLU A 144 15.64 19.30 14.98
C GLU A 144 15.47 20.28 13.80
N ALA A 145 15.83 19.86 12.57
CA ALA A 145 15.66 20.68 11.38
C ALA A 145 14.18 21.02 11.10
N GLN A 146 13.24 20.13 11.44
CA GLN A 146 11.81 20.33 11.24
C GLN A 146 11.18 21.37 12.18
N GLU A 147 11.87 21.82 13.21
CA GLU A 147 11.44 22.96 14.03
C GLU A 147 11.43 24.26 13.22
N GLN A 148 12.36 24.39 12.26
CA GLN A 148 12.54 25.60 11.44
C GLN A 148 11.85 25.50 10.08
N THR A 149 11.75 24.28 9.53
CA THR A 149 11.22 24.07 8.18
C THR A 149 9.99 23.16 8.25
N PRO A 150 8.80 23.63 7.86
CA PRO A 150 7.61 22.80 7.80
C PRO A 150 7.77 21.61 6.86
N ILE A 151 7.19 20.49 7.25
CA ILE A 151 7.02 19.34 6.36
C ILE A 151 5.86 19.67 5.41
N MET A 152 6.13 19.60 4.10
CA MET A 152 5.14 19.92 3.08
C MET A 152 4.33 18.67 2.73
N LEU A 153 3.04 18.67 2.98
CA LEU A 153 2.11 17.58 2.70
C LEU A 153 1.20 17.99 1.54
N GLN A 154 1.38 17.40 0.37
CA GLN A 154 0.60 17.72 -0.82
C GLN A 154 -0.65 16.86 -0.92
N ALA A 155 -1.83 17.48 -0.92
CA ALA A 155 -3.07 16.77 -1.13
C ALA A 155 -3.32 16.48 -2.61
N VAL A 156 -3.97 15.36 -2.86
CA VAL A 156 -4.52 14.94 -4.15
C VAL A 156 -5.99 14.60 -3.98
N ILE A 157 -6.74 14.60 -5.08
CA ILE A 157 -8.16 14.30 -5.07
C ILE A 157 -8.45 13.16 -6.04
N ALA A 158 -9.23 12.18 -5.60
CA ALA A 158 -9.67 11.04 -6.39
C ALA A 158 -11.18 10.82 -6.25
N PRO A 159 -11.90 10.41 -7.30
CA PRO A 159 -13.29 10.00 -7.18
C PRO A 159 -13.39 8.74 -6.32
N LYS A 160 -14.42 8.65 -5.47
CA LYS A 160 -14.66 7.43 -4.69
C LYS A 160 -15.19 6.33 -5.60
N PRO A 161 -14.50 5.18 -5.69
CA PRO A 161 -14.97 4.06 -6.49
C PRO A 161 -16.17 3.36 -5.83
N ALA A 162 -17.14 2.94 -6.63
CA ALA A 162 -18.23 2.11 -6.15
C ALA A 162 -17.81 0.61 -6.03
N LEU A 163 -16.81 0.19 -6.80
CA LEU A 163 -16.22 -1.15 -6.73
C LEU A 163 -14.77 -1.01 -6.24
N ILE A 164 -14.43 -1.74 -5.18
CA ILE A 164 -13.12 -1.66 -4.52
C ILE A 164 -12.46 -3.03 -4.39
N ILE A 165 -11.13 -3.05 -4.37
CA ILE A 165 -10.34 -4.21 -3.97
C ILE A 165 -10.46 -4.35 -2.46
N SER A 166 -11.08 -5.43 -1.99
CA SER A 166 -11.41 -5.59 -0.58
C SER A 166 -10.51 -6.57 0.14
N LYS A 167 -9.94 -7.56 -0.58
CA LYS A 167 -9.07 -8.56 0.04
C LYS A 167 -8.04 -9.10 -0.94
N ILE A 168 -6.83 -9.37 -0.44
CA ILE A 168 -5.73 -9.97 -1.19
C ILE A 168 -5.09 -11.07 -0.35
N TYR A 169 -5.19 -12.31 -0.80
CA TYR A 169 -4.44 -13.42 -0.25
C TYR A 169 -3.32 -13.81 -1.23
N CYS A 170 -2.17 -13.18 -1.09
CA CYS A 170 -0.99 -13.48 -1.89
C CYS A 170 0.06 -14.30 -1.14
N ALA A 171 0.00 -14.34 0.20
CA ALA A 171 1.05 -14.95 1.02
C ALA A 171 1.26 -16.43 0.69
N GLY A 172 0.18 -17.20 0.45
CA GLY A 172 0.24 -18.64 0.49
C GLY A 172 0.57 -19.17 1.89
N SER A 173 0.67 -20.45 2.03
CA SER A 173 0.86 -21.10 3.33
C SER A 173 1.91 -22.22 3.27
N ARG A 174 2.01 -22.97 4.36
CA ARG A 174 2.80 -24.20 4.44
C ARG A 174 1.91 -25.35 4.91
N ASP A 175 2.10 -26.52 4.30
CA ASP A 175 1.43 -27.74 4.74
C ASP A 175 2.04 -28.29 6.06
N ALA A 176 1.45 -29.36 6.58
CA ALA A 176 1.91 -30.02 7.81
C ALA A 176 3.37 -30.53 7.73
N ASN A 177 3.92 -30.70 6.54
CA ASN A 177 5.31 -31.07 6.28
C ASN A 177 6.23 -29.88 6.02
N ASN A 178 5.75 -28.66 6.28
CA ASN A 178 6.45 -27.40 6.03
C ASN A 178 6.74 -27.13 4.54
N LYS A 179 6.06 -27.79 3.61
CA LYS A 179 6.15 -27.55 2.18
C LYS A 179 5.30 -26.32 1.81
N THR A 180 5.83 -25.48 0.96
CA THR A 180 5.16 -24.26 0.49
C THR A 180 3.94 -24.57 -0.37
N TYR A 181 2.87 -23.80 -0.17
CA TYR A 181 1.59 -23.95 -0.86
C TYR A 181 1.12 -22.60 -1.41
N ILE A 182 0.70 -22.55 -2.67
CA ILE A 182 0.30 -21.32 -3.36
C ILE A 182 -1.03 -21.41 -4.13
N PRO A 183 -1.66 -22.58 -4.36
CA PRO A 183 -2.87 -22.68 -5.18
C PRO A 183 -4.07 -21.93 -4.59
N GLY A 184 -4.20 -21.88 -3.26
CA GLY A 184 -5.31 -21.23 -2.56
C GLY A 184 -5.31 -19.69 -2.60
N LYS A 185 -4.47 -19.05 -3.42
CA LYS A 185 -4.41 -17.57 -3.52
C LYS A 185 -5.62 -16.99 -4.22
N TYR A 186 -6.06 -15.81 -3.72
CA TYR A 186 -7.27 -15.15 -4.23
C TYR A 186 -7.24 -13.62 -4.09
N ILE A 187 -8.16 -12.98 -4.80
CA ILE A 187 -8.52 -11.56 -4.69
C ILE A 187 -10.02 -11.47 -4.46
N GLU A 188 -10.46 -10.53 -3.63
CA GLU A 188 -11.87 -10.16 -3.52
C GLU A 188 -12.06 -8.70 -3.95
N LEU A 189 -13.14 -8.47 -4.71
CA LEU A 189 -13.65 -7.15 -4.98
C LEU A 189 -15.00 -7.00 -4.28
N PHE A 190 -15.31 -5.79 -3.84
CA PHE A 190 -16.53 -5.49 -3.08
C PHE A 190 -17.32 -4.36 -3.75
N ASN A 191 -18.59 -4.59 -3.98
CA ASN A 191 -19.52 -3.54 -4.41
C ASN A 191 -19.90 -2.67 -3.20
N GLN A 192 -19.30 -1.48 -3.12
CA GLN A 192 -19.52 -0.53 -2.02
C GLN A 192 -20.82 0.29 -2.19
N SER A 193 -21.52 0.14 -3.33
CA SER A 193 -22.76 0.87 -3.61
C SER A 193 -24.01 0.16 -3.05
N ASP A 194 -25.11 0.90 -2.99
CA ASP A 194 -26.42 0.39 -2.55
C ASP A 194 -27.22 -0.25 -3.70
N GLU A 195 -26.63 -0.32 -4.91
CA GLU A 195 -27.26 -0.88 -6.11
C GLU A 195 -26.43 -2.04 -6.68
N PRO A 196 -27.06 -3.02 -7.33
CA PRO A 196 -26.34 -4.02 -8.10
C PRO A 196 -25.50 -3.39 -9.20
N MET A 197 -24.31 -3.91 -9.46
CA MET A 197 -23.37 -3.41 -10.45
C MET A 197 -22.99 -4.51 -11.43
N ASP A 198 -23.08 -4.21 -12.71
CA ASP A 198 -22.51 -5.10 -13.73
C ASP A 198 -20.99 -4.92 -13.77
N ILE A 199 -20.27 -6.00 -13.49
CA ILE A 199 -18.80 -6.06 -13.52
C ILE A 199 -18.28 -6.93 -14.66
N SER A 200 -19.14 -7.33 -15.60
CA SER A 200 -18.69 -8.01 -16.83
C SER A 200 -17.71 -7.13 -17.60
N GLY A 201 -16.65 -7.72 -18.15
CA GLY A 201 -15.61 -7.00 -18.85
C GLY A 201 -14.63 -6.22 -17.97
N LEU A 202 -14.77 -6.24 -16.63
CA LEU A 202 -13.81 -5.60 -15.72
C LEU A 202 -12.43 -6.24 -15.86
N TYR A 203 -11.40 -5.41 -15.91
CA TYR A 203 -10.00 -5.85 -15.91
C TYR A 203 -9.38 -5.78 -14.53
N ILE A 204 -8.58 -6.79 -14.20
CA ILE A 204 -7.76 -6.89 -12.99
C ILE A 204 -6.30 -6.91 -13.42
N GLY A 205 -5.57 -5.83 -13.16
CA GLY A 205 -4.16 -5.68 -13.48
C GLY A 205 -3.27 -6.02 -12.29
N LEU A 206 -2.37 -6.98 -12.45
CA LEU A 206 -1.32 -7.26 -11.47
C LEU A 206 -0.09 -6.43 -11.80
N LEU A 207 0.33 -5.56 -10.88
CA LEU A 207 1.49 -4.69 -11.08
C LEU A 207 2.76 -5.51 -11.29
N GLU A 208 3.74 -4.92 -11.98
CA GLU A 208 5.04 -5.54 -12.10
C GLU A 208 5.64 -5.78 -10.70
N SER A 209 6.44 -6.82 -10.55
CA SER A 209 6.94 -7.28 -9.25
C SER A 209 8.45 -7.47 -9.21
N SER A 210 9.17 -6.82 -10.13
CA SER A 210 10.62 -6.89 -10.21
C SER A 210 11.30 -6.17 -9.04
N SER A 211 12.48 -6.63 -8.66
CA SER A 211 13.33 -5.97 -7.69
C SER A 211 14.77 -5.93 -8.25
N PRO A 212 15.28 -4.76 -8.61
CA PRO A 212 14.63 -3.44 -8.60
C PRO A 212 13.45 -3.36 -9.57
N GLN A 213 12.59 -2.35 -9.38
CA GLN A 213 11.46 -2.06 -10.25
C GLN A 213 11.89 -1.82 -11.71
N VAL A 214 11.01 -2.11 -12.66
CA VAL A 214 11.25 -1.75 -14.06
C VAL A 214 11.19 -0.25 -14.31
N TYR A 215 10.37 0.46 -13.51
CA TYR A 215 10.34 1.93 -13.36
C TYR A 215 10.10 2.30 -11.91
N SER A 216 10.78 3.31 -11.40
CA SER A 216 10.32 4.05 -10.22
C SER A 216 9.21 5.04 -10.60
N LEU A 217 8.44 5.52 -9.62
CA LEU A 217 7.44 6.57 -9.88
C LEU A 217 8.04 7.85 -10.46
N ALA A 218 9.27 8.23 -10.03
CA ALA A 218 10.00 9.37 -10.58
C ALA A 218 10.33 9.17 -12.07
N GLN A 219 10.74 7.96 -12.46
CA GLN A 219 11.03 7.63 -13.85
C GLN A 219 9.74 7.56 -14.71
N LEU A 220 8.63 7.08 -14.14
CA LEU A 220 7.33 7.14 -14.82
C LEU A 220 6.85 8.59 -15.00
N ASN A 221 7.10 9.47 -14.02
CA ASN A 221 6.84 10.90 -14.18
C ASN A 221 7.71 11.52 -15.29
N GLU A 222 9.00 11.18 -15.33
CA GLU A 222 9.93 11.69 -16.34
C GLU A 222 9.53 11.29 -17.76
N VAL A 223 9.17 10.01 -17.97
CA VAL A 223 8.93 9.46 -19.31
C VAL A 223 7.47 9.61 -19.76
N TYR A 224 6.51 9.47 -18.84
CA TYR A 224 5.10 9.40 -19.14
C TYR A 224 4.27 10.45 -18.40
N ASN A 225 4.87 11.49 -17.83
CA ASN A 225 4.20 12.56 -17.07
C ASN A 225 3.29 12.05 -15.93
N GLY A 226 3.59 10.87 -15.37
CA GLY A 226 2.75 10.26 -14.34
C GLY A 226 1.44 9.68 -14.82
N GLU A 227 1.28 9.44 -16.13
CA GLU A 227 0.02 9.00 -16.73
C GLU A 227 -0.06 7.49 -16.99
N LYS A 228 0.96 6.71 -16.59
CA LYS A 228 1.03 5.27 -16.83
C LYS A 228 1.36 4.50 -15.57
N VAL A 229 0.80 3.28 -15.49
CA VAL A 229 1.10 2.26 -14.48
C VAL A 229 1.59 0.99 -15.19
N VAL A 230 2.59 0.31 -14.63
CA VAL A 230 3.23 -0.86 -15.25
C VAL A 230 2.64 -2.14 -14.69
N VAL A 231 2.09 -2.99 -15.56
CA VAL A 231 1.50 -4.28 -15.17
C VAL A 231 2.19 -5.45 -15.86
N LYS A 232 2.24 -6.58 -15.15
CA LYS A 232 2.82 -7.86 -15.63
C LYS A 232 1.78 -8.82 -16.18
N GLN A 233 0.56 -8.77 -15.64
CA GLN A 233 -0.58 -9.58 -16.08
C GLN A 233 -1.85 -8.77 -16.00
N VAL A 234 -2.78 -9.04 -16.90
CA VAL A 234 -4.15 -8.51 -16.86
C VAL A 234 -5.11 -9.66 -17.08
N PHE A 235 -6.02 -9.83 -16.15
CA PHE A 235 -7.16 -10.73 -16.26
C PHE A 235 -8.41 -9.93 -16.51
N GLN A 236 -9.42 -10.56 -17.13
CA GLN A 236 -10.71 -9.95 -17.41
C GLN A 236 -11.83 -10.86 -16.91
N ILE A 237 -12.80 -10.31 -16.23
CA ILE A 237 -14.10 -10.97 -16.01
C ILE A 237 -14.76 -11.12 -17.36
N PRO A 238 -15.25 -12.32 -17.77
CA PRO A 238 -15.87 -12.52 -19.06
C PRO A 238 -16.95 -11.47 -19.37
N ALA A 239 -16.97 -10.98 -20.60
CA ALA A 239 -17.90 -9.94 -21.06
C ALA A 239 -19.06 -10.48 -21.92
N ASP A 240 -19.11 -11.79 -22.15
CA ASP A 240 -20.10 -12.48 -22.98
C ASP A 240 -21.49 -12.52 -22.33
N GLU A 241 -21.56 -12.47 -21.01
CA GLU A 241 -22.79 -12.42 -20.23
C GLU A 241 -22.65 -11.39 -19.10
N PRO A 242 -23.71 -10.60 -18.78
CA PRO A 242 -23.71 -9.71 -17.63
C PRO A 242 -23.46 -10.47 -16.33
N PHE A 243 -22.58 -9.96 -15.48
CA PHE A 243 -22.38 -10.42 -14.12
C PHE A 243 -22.76 -9.31 -13.13
N LEU A 244 -24.00 -9.38 -12.65
CA LEU A 244 -24.54 -8.42 -11.71
C LEU A 244 -24.08 -8.75 -10.28
N LEU A 245 -23.07 -8.03 -9.80
CA LEU A 245 -22.63 -8.11 -8.41
C LEU A 245 -23.64 -7.36 -7.53
N PRO A 246 -24.34 -8.02 -6.61
CA PRO A 246 -25.34 -7.37 -5.77
C PRO A 246 -24.74 -6.23 -4.93
N ALA A 247 -25.59 -5.31 -4.48
CA ALA A 247 -25.20 -4.26 -3.53
C ALA A 247 -24.53 -4.87 -2.29
N ARG A 248 -23.52 -4.20 -1.77
CA ARG A 248 -22.80 -4.60 -0.54
C ARG A 248 -22.33 -6.05 -0.51
N SER A 249 -21.95 -6.60 -1.68
CA SER A 249 -21.52 -7.99 -1.80
C SER A 249 -20.12 -8.12 -2.41
N THR A 250 -19.56 -9.31 -2.29
CA THR A 250 -18.19 -9.65 -2.69
C THR A 250 -18.19 -10.58 -3.89
N VAL A 251 -17.32 -10.32 -4.88
CA VAL A 251 -16.91 -11.29 -5.89
C VAL A 251 -15.55 -11.87 -5.54
N LEU A 252 -15.40 -13.20 -5.62
CA LEU A 252 -14.20 -13.95 -5.26
C LEU A 252 -13.53 -14.51 -6.51
N LEU A 253 -12.30 -14.08 -6.76
CA LEU A 253 -11.44 -14.45 -7.88
C LEU A 253 -10.28 -15.30 -7.35
N VAL A 254 -10.13 -16.54 -7.82
CA VAL A 254 -9.17 -17.51 -7.26
C VAL A 254 -8.21 -18.06 -8.30
N ASN A 255 -7.09 -18.61 -7.84
CA ASN A 255 -6.15 -19.34 -8.68
C ASN A 255 -6.57 -20.81 -8.89
N SER A 256 -7.26 -21.41 -7.90
CA SER A 256 -7.75 -22.77 -7.97
C SER A 256 -9.04 -22.84 -7.14
N ALA A 257 -10.16 -23.14 -7.79
CA ALA A 257 -11.49 -23.16 -7.18
C ALA A 257 -11.81 -24.55 -6.59
N THR A 258 -10.89 -25.10 -5.80
CA THR A 258 -11.02 -26.39 -5.14
C THR A 258 -11.04 -26.24 -3.61
N ASP A 259 -11.15 -27.35 -2.90
CA ASP A 259 -11.06 -27.36 -1.44
C ASP A 259 -9.59 -27.44 -1.02
N HIS A 260 -9.10 -26.42 -0.34
CA HIS A 260 -7.74 -26.34 0.17
C HIS A 260 -7.66 -26.49 1.69
N SER A 261 -8.79 -26.71 2.38
CA SER A 261 -8.88 -26.66 3.84
C SER A 261 -8.06 -27.74 4.57
N ASP A 262 -7.76 -28.84 3.88
CA ASP A 262 -6.95 -29.94 4.44
C ASP A 262 -5.43 -29.62 4.41
N VAL A 263 -5.00 -28.55 3.73
CA VAL A 263 -3.58 -28.23 3.57
C VAL A 263 -3.01 -27.57 4.82
N SER A 264 -3.70 -26.56 5.33
CA SER A 264 -3.36 -25.86 6.56
C SER A 264 -4.55 -25.08 7.11
N GLU A 265 -4.47 -24.62 8.37
CA GLU A 265 -5.49 -23.78 9.01
C GLU A 265 -5.71 -22.41 8.34
N HIS A 266 -4.82 -22.02 7.41
CA HIS A 266 -4.86 -20.75 6.66
C HIS A 266 -5.38 -20.92 5.23
N GLU A 267 -5.76 -22.13 4.86
CA GLU A 267 -6.31 -22.43 3.54
C GLU A 267 -7.80 -22.78 3.68
N TYR A 268 -8.58 -22.47 2.65
CA TYR A 268 -10.04 -22.55 2.74
C TYR A 268 -10.64 -23.32 1.57
N ASP A 269 -11.89 -23.73 1.72
CA ASP A 269 -12.69 -24.25 0.61
C ASP A 269 -13.06 -23.09 -0.34
N LEU A 270 -12.50 -23.12 -1.55
CA LEU A 270 -12.70 -22.12 -2.59
C LEU A 270 -13.65 -22.59 -3.71
N ARG A 271 -14.34 -23.75 -3.55
CA ARG A 271 -15.29 -24.27 -4.57
C ARG A 271 -16.45 -23.32 -4.83
N GLY A 272 -16.76 -22.41 -3.90
CA GLY A 272 -17.76 -21.35 -4.04
C GLY A 272 -17.24 -20.06 -4.69
N ALA A 273 -16.06 -20.07 -5.32
CA ALA A 273 -15.55 -18.89 -6.06
C ALA A 273 -16.42 -18.54 -7.26
N ASP A 274 -16.45 -17.25 -7.61
CA ASP A 274 -17.20 -16.78 -8.79
C ASP A 274 -16.40 -16.98 -10.07
N PHE A 275 -15.08 -16.76 -10.01
CA PHE A 275 -14.18 -16.91 -11.17
C PHE A 275 -12.85 -17.54 -10.77
N GLU A 276 -12.27 -18.27 -11.72
CA GLU A 276 -11.00 -18.96 -11.58
C GLU A 276 -10.02 -18.56 -12.68
N ALA A 277 -8.78 -18.24 -12.32
CA ALA A 277 -7.69 -18.07 -13.27
C ALA A 277 -7.11 -19.45 -13.64
N LYS A 278 -7.79 -20.16 -14.54
CA LYS A 278 -7.44 -21.53 -14.93
C LYS A 278 -6.03 -21.63 -15.49
N SER A 279 -5.32 -22.68 -15.10
CA SER A 279 -3.92 -22.89 -15.44
C SER A 279 -3.64 -24.32 -15.82
N THR A 280 -2.61 -24.51 -16.67
CA THR A 280 -2.02 -25.82 -16.97
C THR A 280 -0.83 -26.15 -16.06
N ASP A 281 -0.50 -25.32 -15.09
CA ASP A 281 0.52 -25.59 -14.08
C ASP A 281 0.05 -26.72 -13.17
N SER A 282 0.84 -27.78 -13.05
CA SER A 282 0.49 -28.98 -12.27
C SER A 282 0.28 -28.75 -10.76
N ARG A 283 0.62 -27.56 -10.26
CA ARG A 283 0.36 -27.16 -8.87
C ARG A 283 -1.06 -26.65 -8.67
N HIS A 284 -1.78 -26.31 -9.74
CA HIS A 284 -3.13 -25.76 -9.70
C HIS A 284 -4.10 -26.81 -10.29
N GLU A 285 -5.13 -27.13 -9.54
CA GLU A 285 -6.24 -27.94 -10.01
C GLU A 285 -7.38 -27.02 -10.40
N ASN A 286 -7.88 -27.15 -11.62
CA ASN A 286 -8.98 -26.34 -12.13
C ASN A 286 -10.33 -26.96 -11.79
N ASN A 287 -11.32 -26.13 -11.45
CA ASN A 287 -12.72 -26.55 -11.28
C ASN A 287 -13.52 -26.18 -12.53
N GLU A 288 -13.96 -27.21 -13.29
CA GLU A 288 -14.71 -26.98 -14.53
C GLU A 288 -16.10 -26.33 -14.32
N ALA A 289 -16.63 -26.38 -13.10
CA ALA A 289 -17.92 -25.75 -12.76
C ALA A 289 -17.79 -24.23 -12.51
N VAL A 290 -16.59 -23.73 -12.28
CA VAL A 290 -16.35 -22.29 -12.03
C VAL A 290 -15.94 -21.59 -13.32
N LYS A 291 -16.53 -20.42 -13.59
CA LYS A 291 -16.24 -19.62 -14.78
C LYS A 291 -14.75 -19.21 -14.81
N ALA A 292 -14.15 -19.30 -15.99
CA ALA A 292 -12.75 -18.90 -16.16
C ALA A 292 -12.62 -17.37 -16.28
N LEU A 293 -11.61 -16.79 -15.63
CA LEU A 293 -11.10 -15.47 -16.00
C LEU A 293 -10.41 -15.56 -17.36
N THR A 294 -10.55 -14.53 -18.19
CA THR A 294 -9.81 -14.40 -19.43
C THR A 294 -8.44 -13.78 -19.15
N LEU A 295 -7.34 -14.46 -19.51
CA LEU A 295 -6.00 -13.87 -19.46
C LEU A 295 -5.84 -12.94 -20.67
N ALA A 296 -6.03 -11.62 -20.47
CA ALA A 296 -5.98 -10.62 -21.52
C ALA A 296 -4.54 -10.17 -21.87
N PHE A 297 -3.64 -10.19 -20.88
CA PHE A 297 -2.21 -9.91 -21.08
C PHE A 297 -1.37 -10.66 -20.07
N SER A 298 -0.19 -11.13 -20.49
CA SER A 298 0.83 -11.67 -19.60
C SER A 298 2.23 -11.38 -20.14
N THR A 299 3.14 -10.95 -19.25
CA THR A 299 4.59 -10.90 -19.52
C THR A 299 5.21 -12.29 -19.51
N PHE A 300 4.52 -13.28 -18.95
CA PHE A 300 5.00 -14.66 -18.83
C PHE A 300 4.46 -15.53 -19.96
N SER A 301 5.23 -16.57 -20.30
CA SER A 301 4.77 -17.66 -21.16
C SER A 301 3.97 -18.70 -20.37
N ALA A 302 3.22 -19.54 -21.07
CA ALA A 302 2.61 -20.72 -20.47
C ALA A 302 3.69 -21.59 -19.75
N PRO A 303 3.36 -22.22 -18.60
CA PRO A 303 2.03 -22.43 -18.02
C PRO A 303 1.56 -21.33 -17.02
N LEU A 304 2.29 -20.22 -16.87
CA LEU A 304 1.95 -19.15 -15.93
C LEU A 304 0.70 -18.37 -16.38
N THR A 305 -0.45 -19.04 -16.44
CA THR A 305 -1.77 -18.49 -16.78
C THR A 305 -2.63 -18.21 -15.57
N TYR A 306 -2.20 -18.57 -14.35
CA TYR A 306 -2.82 -18.18 -13.09
C TYR A 306 -2.37 -16.78 -12.66
N MET A 307 -3.08 -16.17 -11.72
CA MET A 307 -2.70 -14.87 -11.15
C MET A 307 -1.37 -15.00 -10.39
N ASN A 308 -0.30 -14.40 -10.93
CA ASN A 308 1.02 -14.41 -10.32
C ASN A 308 1.10 -13.41 -9.15
N LEU A 309 0.41 -13.74 -8.06
CA LEU A 309 0.43 -13.01 -6.80
C LEU A 309 1.71 -13.37 -6.03
N MET A 310 2.66 -12.43 -5.94
CA MET A 310 3.95 -12.66 -5.29
C MET A 310 3.77 -12.82 -3.78
N GLN A 311 4.16 -13.96 -3.23
CA GLN A 311 3.84 -14.38 -1.86
C GLN A 311 4.42 -13.52 -0.74
N GLY A 312 5.51 -12.81 -0.98
CA GLY A 312 6.11 -11.87 -0.01
C GLY A 312 6.01 -10.43 -0.45
N GLY A 313 5.26 -10.18 -1.55
CA GLY A 313 5.26 -8.89 -2.24
C GLY A 313 6.55 -8.66 -3.06
N PRO A 314 6.61 -7.60 -3.86
CA PRO A 314 5.48 -6.72 -4.15
C PRO A 314 4.38 -7.44 -4.96
N CYS A 315 3.12 -7.10 -4.68
CA CYS A 315 1.95 -7.76 -5.23
C CYS A 315 0.78 -6.77 -5.44
N GLY A 316 1.08 -5.54 -5.89
CA GLY A 316 0.05 -4.52 -6.10
C GLY A 316 -0.95 -4.91 -7.18
N ILE A 317 -2.17 -4.42 -7.04
CA ILE A 317 -3.31 -4.73 -7.90
C ILE A 317 -4.03 -3.44 -8.25
N ILE A 318 -4.51 -3.35 -9.50
CA ILE A 318 -5.43 -2.31 -9.95
C ILE A 318 -6.66 -2.95 -10.61
N ILE A 319 -7.78 -2.26 -10.57
CA ILE A 319 -8.96 -2.58 -11.37
C ILE A 319 -9.32 -1.43 -12.30
N PHE A 320 -9.74 -1.75 -13.51
CA PHE A 320 -10.07 -0.74 -14.52
C PHE A 320 -11.07 -1.25 -15.55
N ASN A 321 -11.70 -0.32 -16.27
CA ASN A 321 -12.53 -0.64 -17.43
C ASN A 321 -12.08 0.16 -18.65
N THR A 322 -12.21 -0.43 -19.82
CA THR A 322 -11.97 0.22 -21.11
C THR A 322 -12.68 -0.52 -22.21
N ASP A 323 -13.11 0.20 -23.25
CA ASP A 323 -13.62 -0.37 -24.51
C ASP A 323 -12.48 -0.54 -25.54
N GLU A 324 -11.25 -0.12 -25.20
CA GLU A 324 -10.09 -0.27 -26.08
C GLU A 324 -9.56 -1.72 -26.04
N ASP A 325 -9.03 -2.18 -27.16
CA ASP A 325 -8.27 -3.42 -27.21
C ASP A 325 -6.89 -3.23 -26.52
N ILE A 326 -6.77 -3.72 -25.30
CA ILE A 326 -5.54 -3.57 -24.50
C ILE A 326 -4.33 -4.27 -25.15
N THR A 327 -4.52 -5.20 -26.09
CA THR A 327 -3.41 -5.87 -26.79
C THR A 327 -2.63 -4.91 -27.68
N THR A 328 -3.26 -3.82 -28.08
CA THR A 328 -2.67 -2.74 -28.91
C THR A 328 -1.91 -1.70 -28.08
N TRP A 329 -2.06 -1.71 -26.77
CA TRP A 329 -1.42 -0.73 -25.91
C TRP A 329 0.11 -0.86 -25.89
N GLU A 330 0.76 0.26 -25.57
CA GLU A 330 2.20 0.36 -25.45
C GLU A 330 2.74 -0.63 -24.41
N LYS A 331 3.88 -1.24 -24.74
CA LYS A 331 4.62 -2.15 -23.87
C LYS A 331 6.02 -1.62 -23.65
N THR A 332 6.57 -1.90 -22.47
CA THR A 332 7.92 -1.46 -22.09
C THR A 332 8.77 -2.62 -21.58
N TYR A 333 10.09 -2.51 -21.75
CA TYR A 333 11.08 -3.42 -21.16
C TYR A 333 11.68 -2.84 -19.86
N GLY A 334 11.30 -1.61 -19.49
CA GLY A 334 11.78 -0.87 -18.33
C GLY A 334 12.55 0.41 -18.71
N TYR A 335 12.83 1.22 -17.72
CA TYR A 335 13.46 2.53 -17.89
C TYR A 335 14.80 2.43 -18.64
N GLY A 336 14.91 3.22 -19.73
CA GLY A 336 16.09 3.25 -20.59
C GLY A 336 16.36 1.98 -21.39
N LYS A 337 15.44 1.00 -21.43
CA LYS A 337 15.61 -0.26 -22.17
C LYS A 337 14.74 -0.29 -23.42
N THR A 338 15.35 -0.68 -24.54
CA THR A 338 14.67 -0.89 -25.82
C THR A 338 14.41 -2.36 -26.12
N THR A 339 15.00 -3.29 -25.37
CA THR A 339 14.84 -4.73 -25.48
C THR A 339 14.90 -5.39 -24.10
N GLY A 340 14.33 -6.58 -23.97
CA GLY A 340 14.37 -7.37 -22.74
C GLY A 340 13.70 -8.73 -22.90
N THR A 341 13.89 -9.60 -21.92
CA THR A 341 13.24 -10.94 -21.89
C THR A 341 11.74 -10.81 -21.61
N LEU A 342 11.37 -9.87 -20.77
CA LEU A 342 9.98 -9.61 -20.36
C LEU A 342 9.56 -8.23 -20.83
N SER A 343 8.37 -8.12 -21.42
CA SER A 343 7.73 -6.85 -21.74
C SER A 343 6.49 -6.67 -20.87
N TYR A 344 6.28 -5.47 -20.38
CA TYR A 344 5.21 -5.09 -19.46
C TYR A 344 4.22 -4.16 -20.17
N LEU A 345 2.94 -4.26 -19.83
CA LEU A 345 1.91 -3.40 -20.38
C LEU A 345 1.87 -2.07 -19.61
N LEU A 346 1.68 -0.96 -20.34
CA LEU A 346 1.49 0.37 -19.77
C LEU A 346 0.00 0.71 -19.74
N VAL A 347 -0.60 0.65 -18.55
CA VAL A 347 -2.02 0.97 -18.33
C VAL A 347 -2.16 2.48 -18.11
N PRO A 348 -3.08 3.17 -18.84
CA PRO A 348 -3.38 4.58 -18.57
C PRO A 348 -3.91 4.77 -17.14
N LYS A 349 -3.35 5.73 -16.41
CA LYS A 349 -3.77 6.03 -15.04
C LYS A 349 -5.25 6.47 -14.97
N SER A 350 -5.70 7.24 -15.94
CA SER A 350 -7.04 7.86 -15.97
C SER A 350 -8.21 6.89 -15.97
N ILE A 351 -7.99 5.61 -16.32
CA ILE A 351 -9.06 4.60 -16.37
C ILE A 351 -9.06 3.68 -15.14
N ILE A 352 -8.07 3.82 -14.26
CA ILE A 352 -7.98 3.02 -13.02
C ILE A 352 -9.10 3.47 -12.08
N ARG A 353 -9.85 2.53 -11.55
CA ARG A 353 -10.97 2.76 -10.63
C ARG A 353 -10.56 2.63 -9.18
N ASP A 354 -9.72 1.63 -8.88
CA ASP A 354 -9.17 1.39 -7.55
C ASP A 354 -7.82 0.68 -7.70
N GLY A 355 -6.96 0.84 -6.71
CA GLY A 355 -5.65 0.23 -6.68
C GLY A 355 -5.13 0.06 -5.26
N VAL A 356 -4.37 -1.02 -5.04
CA VAL A 356 -3.71 -1.32 -3.77
C VAL A 356 -2.24 -1.55 -4.03
N ASP A 357 -1.40 -0.73 -3.42
CA ASP A 357 0.05 -0.89 -3.48
C ASP A 357 0.52 -1.85 -2.39
N PHE A 358 0.78 -3.09 -2.77
CA PHE A 358 1.24 -4.13 -1.86
C PHE A 358 2.76 -4.26 -1.97
N LEU A 359 3.48 -3.77 -0.97
CA LEU A 359 4.94 -3.70 -0.98
C LEU A 359 5.59 -4.93 -0.34
N LYS A 360 6.86 -5.11 -0.62
CA LYS A 360 7.69 -6.10 0.05
C LYS A 360 8.09 -5.61 1.44
N LYS A 361 8.15 -6.52 2.41
CA LYS A 361 8.73 -6.19 3.72
C LYS A 361 10.21 -5.87 3.60
N ASN A 362 10.65 -4.82 4.25
CA ASN A 362 12.06 -4.51 4.46
C ASN A 362 12.56 -5.26 5.70
N ASN A 363 13.45 -6.24 5.52
CA ASN A 363 13.98 -7.04 6.62
C ASN A 363 14.91 -6.26 7.56
N THR A 364 15.41 -5.10 7.14
CA THR A 364 16.32 -4.27 7.94
C THR A 364 15.56 -3.33 8.86
N SER A 365 14.57 -2.60 8.32
CA SER A 365 13.76 -1.65 9.09
C SER A 365 12.54 -2.29 9.77
N GLY A 366 12.15 -3.48 9.34
CA GLY A 366 10.94 -4.18 9.83
C GLY A 366 9.62 -3.68 9.26
N GLY A 367 9.63 -2.54 8.55
CA GLY A 367 8.50 -1.96 7.81
C GLY A 367 8.38 -2.49 6.38
N ALA A 368 7.74 -1.74 5.50
CA ALA A 368 7.73 -2.00 4.07
C ALA A 368 8.98 -1.41 3.39
N ASP A 369 9.33 -1.94 2.23
CA ASP A 369 10.32 -1.31 1.35
C ASP A 369 9.61 -0.26 0.47
N ILE A 370 9.48 0.96 0.97
CA ILE A 370 8.78 2.05 0.29
C ILE A 370 9.43 2.45 -1.04
N SER A 371 10.72 2.14 -1.24
CA SER A 371 11.37 2.35 -2.52
C SER A 371 10.73 1.54 -3.65
N THR A 372 9.95 0.52 -3.29
CA THR A 372 9.23 -0.35 -4.23
C THR A 372 7.79 0.07 -4.50
N LYS A 373 7.35 1.25 -4.05
CA LYS A 373 6.02 1.80 -4.33
C LYS A 373 5.80 1.98 -5.85
N ARG A 374 4.62 1.57 -6.34
CA ARG A 374 4.30 1.49 -7.77
C ARG A 374 3.08 2.30 -8.19
N LEU A 375 2.26 2.70 -7.22
CA LEU A 375 1.06 3.50 -7.47
C LEU A 375 1.29 4.96 -7.07
N TYR A 376 0.72 5.85 -7.87
CA TYR A 376 0.67 7.27 -7.55
C TYR A 376 -0.28 7.53 -6.40
N GLN A 377 -0.08 8.65 -5.73
CA GLN A 377 -0.84 9.03 -4.54
C GLN A 377 -2.35 9.19 -4.79
N ASP A 378 -2.74 9.56 -6.00
CA ASP A 378 -4.14 9.68 -6.43
C ASP A 378 -4.82 8.33 -6.73
N ILE A 379 -4.05 7.23 -6.80
CA ILE A 379 -4.57 5.85 -6.89
C ILE A 379 -4.52 5.17 -5.52
N ASP A 380 -3.39 5.26 -4.84
CA ASP A 380 -3.19 4.76 -3.47
C ASP A 380 -2.12 5.61 -2.77
N ALA A 381 -2.54 6.45 -1.84
CA ALA A 381 -1.62 7.31 -1.10
C ALA A 381 -0.77 6.55 -0.08
N GLY A 382 -1.19 5.34 0.29
CA GLY A 382 -0.48 4.47 1.21
C GLY A 382 0.11 3.23 0.56
N TYR A 383 0.20 2.20 1.35
CA TYR A 383 0.64 0.85 0.96
C TYR A 383 0.25 -0.16 2.04
N ILE A 384 0.32 -1.44 1.70
CA ILE A 384 0.21 -2.54 2.64
C ILE A 384 1.35 -3.54 2.43
N ASN A 385 1.69 -4.30 3.43
CA ASN A 385 2.61 -5.42 3.37
C ASN A 385 2.27 -6.48 4.42
N ILE A 386 2.82 -7.68 4.26
CA ILE A 386 2.72 -8.77 5.24
C ILE A 386 4.00 -8.88 6.08
N SER A 387 3.95 -9.70 7.12
CA SER A 387 5.02 -9.86 8.11
C SER A 387 6.31 -10.49 7.57
N SER A 388 6.29 -11.10 6.39
CA SER A 388 7.42 -11.83 5.80
C SER A 388 7.71 -11.42 4.35
N ALA A 389 8.95 -11.05 4.06
CA ALA A 389 9.42 -10.81 2.69
C ALA A 389 9.42 -12.07 1.81
N SER A 390 9.39 -13.27 2.41
CA SER A 390 9.35 -14.56 1.71
C SER A 390 7.93 -15.09 1.52
N GLY A 391 6.95 -14.53 2.24
CA GLY A 391 5.58 -15.04 2.26
C GLY A 391 5.41 -16.35 3.01
N TYR A 392 4.43 -17.14 2.61
CA TYR A 392 4.03 -18.44 3.17
C TYR A 392 3.63 -18.37 4.64
N THR A 393 3.00 -17.24 5.02
CA THR A 393 2.60 -16.93 6.40
C THR A 393 1.11 -17.20 6.66
N GLY A 394 0.34 -17.52 5.61
CA GLY A 394 -1.11 -17.61 5.71
C GLY A 394 -1.81 -16.25 5.91
N GLU A 395 -1.06 -15.15 5.82
CA GLU A 395 -1.60 -13.81 6.05
C GLU A 395 -2.44 -13.33 4.86
N VAL A 396 -3.62 -12.83 5.18
CA VAL A 396 -4.56 -12.17 4.27
C VAL A 396 -4.56 -10.68 4.56
N VAL A 397 -4.49 -9.88 3.53
CA VAL A 397 -4.68 -8.43 3.59
C VAL A 397 -6.15 -8.14 3.26
N TYR A 398 -6.85 -7.40 4.13
CA TYR A 398 -8.28 -7.13 3.96
C TYR A 398 -8.65 -5.72 4.43
N ARG A 399 -9.65 -5.10 3.77
CA ARG A 399 -10.15 -3.78 4.18
C ARG A 399 -10.87 -3.86 5.51
N ARG A 400 -10.66 -2.83 6.34
CA ARG A 400 -11.37 -2.64 7.61
C ARG A 400 -12.84 -2.35 7.32
N THR A 401 -13.69 -2.73 8.23
CA THR A 401 -15.07 -2.24 8.27
C THR A 401 -15.08 -0.81 8.83
N ALA A 402 -15.70 0.12 8.11
CA ALA A 402 -15.91 1.50 8.55
C ALA A 402 -17.29 1.69 9.18
N GLY A 403 -18.19 0.73 9.00
CA GLY A 403 -19.53 0.77 9.53
C GLY A 403 -20.48 -0.22 8.86
N THR A 404 -21.76 -0.08 9.19
CA THR A 404 -22.84 -0.86 8.58
C THR A 404 -23.98 0.05 8.16
N THR A 405 -24.64 -0.30 7.07
CA THR A 405 -25.85 0.38 6.61
C THR A 405 -27.03 0.03 7.54
N ALA A 406 -28.14 0.77 7.43
CA ALA A 406 -29.33 0.54 8.26
C ALA A 406 -29.94 -0.87 8.08
N ASP A 407 -29.75 -1.51 6.94
CA ASP A 407 -30.18 -2.87 6.61
C ASP A 407 -29.10 -3.94 6.90
N GLY A 408 -27.97 -3.54 7.53
CA GLY A 408 -26.90 -4.44 7.96
C GLY A 408 -25.83 -4.73 6.92
N GLY A 409 -25.84 -4.08 5.76
CA GLY A 409 -24.80 -4.16 4.74
C GLY A 409 -23.48 -3.57 5.26
N LYS A 410 -22.34 -4.22 4.96
CA LYS A 410 -21.03 -3.71 5.36
C LYS A 410 -20.65 -2.46 4.55
N ILE A 411 -20.02 -1.50 5.23
CA ILE A 411 -19.33 -0.36 4.63
C ILE A 411 -17.84 -0.58 4.90
N LEU A 412 -17.06 -0.75 3.86
CA LEU A 412 -15.61 -0.93 4.00
C LEU A 412 -14.90 0.42 3.96
N MET A 413 -13.81 0.53 4.71
CA MET A 413 -13.00 1.75 4.75
C MET A 413 -12.33 1.99 3.40
N ASP A 414 -12.46 3.21 2.89
CA ASP A 414 -11.83 3.65 1.65
C ASP A 414 -11.45 5.13 1.74
N THR A 415 -10.23 5.37 2.19
CA THR A 415 -9.64 6.72 2.31
C THR A 415 -8.63 7.01 1.20
N ASN A 416 -8.60 6.20 0.15
CA ASN A 416 -7.57 6.21 -0.89
C ASN A 416 -6.15 6.06 -0.31
N ASN A 417 -6.03 5.30 0.79
CA ASN A 417 -4.75 5.08 1.49
C ASN A 417 -4.74 3.69 2.12
N SER A 418 -4.12 2.74 1.45
CA SER A 418 -4.09 1.34 1.89
C SER A 418 -3.49 1.16 3.30
N SER A 419 -2.61 2.05 3.76
CA SER A 419 -2.07 2.00 5.12
C SER A 419 -3.13 2.24 6.21
N ASN A 420 -4.15 3.04 5.88
CA ASN A 420 -5.28 3.30 6.76
C ASN A 420 -6.39 2.25 6.60
N ASP A 421 -6.64 1.84 5.34
CA ASP A 421 -7.82 1.11 4.94
C ASP A 421 -7.73 -0.38 5.23
N PHE A 422 -6.52 -0.94 5.27
CA PHE A 422 -6.31 -2.39 5.37
C PHE A 422 -5.74 -2.83 6.71
N LYS A 423 -6.02 -4.08 7.03
CA LYS A 423 -5.40 -4.88 8.09
C LYS A 423 -4.82 -6.16 7.52
N VAL A 424 -4.02 -6.84 8.35
CA VAL A 424 -3.48 -8.17 8.06
C VAL A 424 -3.99 -9.14 9.11
N SER A 425 -4.47 -10.32 8.69
CA SER A 425 -4.95 -11.38 9.55
C SER A 425 -4.55 -12.75 9.00
N THR A 426 -4.46 -13.74 9.86
CA THR A 426 -4.32 -15.17 9.50
C THR A 426 -5.60 -15.97 9.70
N THR A 427 -6.67 -15.33 10.12
CA THR A 427 -7.94 -16.02 10.52
C THR A 427 -9.16 -15.55 9.76
N ILE A 428 -9.08 -14.40 9.03
CA ILE A 428 -10.20 -13.90 8.24
C ILE A 428 -10.39 -14.78 7.01
N LYS A 429 -11.62 -15.27 6.79
CA LYS A 429 -11.94 -16.18 5.69
C LYS A 429 -12.37 -15.41 4.44
N PRO A 430 -12.41 -16.09 3.28
CA PRO A 430 -13.07 -15.53 2.10
C PRO A 430 -14.48 -15.03 2.41
N ARG A 431 -14.85 -13.85 1.88
CA ARG A 431 -16.15 -13.16 2.05
C ARG A 431 -16.50 -12.73 3.47
N GLU A 432 -15.62 -12.96 4.47
CA GLU A 432 -15.79 -12.47 5.84
C GLU A 432 -15.00 -11.14 6.01
N TYR A 433 -15.58 -10.24 6.80
CA TYR A 433 -14.95 -8.97 7.21
C TYR A 433 -15.07 -8.85 8.72
N ASP A 434 -14.13 -8.10 9.34
CA ASP A 434 -14.21 -7.85 10.78
C ASP A 434 -15.48 -7.06 11.14
N GLU A 435 -15.83 -7.12 12.40
CA GLU A 435 -16.73 -6.15 13.02
C GLU A 435 -15.90 -4.92 13.41
N GLU A 436 -16.52 -3.77 13.55
CA GLU A 436 -15.85 -2.53 13.94
C GLU A 436 -14.96 -2.65 15.17
#